data_2e3e1c7243aac33a41f036df35808e61
#
_entry.id   2e3e1c7243aac33a41f036df35808e61
#
_cell.length_a   1.000
_cell.length_b   1.000
_cell.length_c   1.000
_cell.angle_alpha   90.00
_cell.angle_beta   90.00
_cell.angle_gamma   90.00
#
_symmetry.space_group_name_H-M   'P 1'
#
loop_
_entity.id
_entity.type
_entity.pdbx_description
1 polymer ?
#
loop_
_entity_poly.entity_id
_entity_poly.type
_entity_poly.pdbx_seq_one_letter_code
_entity_poly.pdbx_strand_id
1 'polypeptide(L)'
;AVEMPADADWISENTTRATSTNTYRFDIQPNEDYDQRSAEIKFTNNESGLSEVVIVTQTQKDALVVAKDSYTVDSEGDQIEIEIGHNVDFDIEISADWIKKAQNTRAFVTDVLVFDIAANPTPDNREGTIVFTSKDGALKQTVKVYQKQEGTIIVSTKEIVLEPESGTFTVEIQANVEFSAYLPLVNWIREIEPTRG
;
A
#
# COMPACT_ATOMS: atom_id res chain seq x y z
N ALA A 1 35.52 15.23 -35.67
CA ALA A 1 34.08 15.40 -35.57
C ALA A 1 33.57 14.68 -34.33
N VAL A 2 32.54 15.23 -33.72
CA VAL A 2 31.79 14.58 -32.61
C VAL A 2 30.54 14.00 -33.28
N GLU A 3 30.40 12.68 -33.16
CA GLU A 3 29.21 11.98 -33.65
C GLU A 3 28.41 11.47 -32.44
N MET A 4 27.15 11.84 -32.40
CA MET A 4 26.20 11.34 -31.38
C MET A 4 25.21 10.41 -32.08
N PRO A 5 24.77 9.32 -31.39
CA PRO A 5 23.75 8.44 -31.94
C PRO A 5 22.45 9.22 -32.25
N ALA A 6 21.75 8.79 -33.29
CA ALA A 6 20.51 9.46 -33.72
C ALA A 6 19.36 9.32 -32.70
N ASP A 7 19.47 8.37 -31.77
CA ASP A 7 18.51 8.10 -30.69
C ASP A 7 18.86 8.77 -29.35
N ALA A 8 19.96 9.57 -29.33
CA ALA A 8 20.42 10.28 -28.13
C ALA A 8 20.00 11.78 -28.15
N ASP A 9 18.74 12.07 -28.40
CA ASP A 9 18.16 13.43 -28.47
C ASP A 9 18.18 14.17 -27.12
N TRP A 10 18.42 13.46 -26.03
CA TRP A 10 18.55 13.96 -24.66
C TRP A 10 19.94 14.50 -24.32
N ILE A 11 20.96 14.37 -25.23
CA ILE A 11 22.32 14.93 -25.08
C ILE A 11 22.53 16.06 -26.08
N SER A 12 23.00 17.21 -25.59
CA SER A 12 23.42 18.32 -26.45
C SER A 12 24.85 18.79 -26.12
N GLU A 13 25.63 19.17 -27.14
CA GLU A 13 26.97 19.70 -26.98
C GLU A 13 26.94 21.17 -26.55
N ASN A 14 27.66 21.50 -25.48
CA ASN A 14 27.90 22.87 -25.07
C ASN A 14 29.40 23.19 -25.16
N THR A 15 29.83 23.86 -26.23
CA THR A 15 31.25 24.08 -26.56
C THR A 15 31.83 25.35 -26.00
N THR A 16 32.93 25.24 -25.22
CA THR A 16 33.87 26.31 -24.91
C THR A 16 35.28 25.92 -25.37
N ARG A 17 35.93 26.68 -26.25
CA ARG A 17 37.29 26.42 -26.77
C ARG A 17 38.34 27.03 -25.88
N ALA A 18 39.32 26.23 -25.40
CA ALA A 18 40.62 26.68 -24.91
C ALA A 18 41.73 26.29 -25.89
N THR A 19 42.77 27.07 -25.98
CA THR A 19 43.78 27.09 -27.09
C THR A 19 44.71 25.91 -27.21
N SER A 20 44.71 24.92 -26.27
CA SER A 20 45.53 23.72 -26.32
C SER A 20 44.79 22.43 -25.95
N THR A 21 43.59 22.53 -25.43
CA THR A 21 42.77 21.38 -25.05
C THR A 21 41.33 21.68 -25.49
N ASN A 22 40.75 20.77 -26.26
CA ASN A 22 39.31 20.90 -26.58
C ASN A 22 38.51 20.37 -25.42
N THR A 23 37.66 21.25 -24.85
CA THR A 23 36.71 20.88 -23.79
C THR A 23 35.33 20.89 -24.38
N TYR A 24 34.66 19.76 -24.30
CA TYR A 24 33.25 19.60 -24.69
C TYR A 24 32.41 19.55 -23.43
N ARG A 25 31.26 20.23 -23.46
CA ARG A 25 30.25 20.18 -22.40
C ARG A 25 28.95 19.71 -23.02
N PHE A 26 28.28 18.81 -22.33
CA PHE A 26 27.04 18.23 -22.79
C PHE A 26 25.97 18.49 -21.73
N ASP A 27 24.78 18.92 -22.15
CA ASP A 27 23.61 19.03 -21.31
C ASP A 27 22.79 17.75 -21.47
N ILE A 28 22.42 17.12 -20.34
CA ILE A 28 21.69 15.87 -20.28
C ILE A 28 20.29 16.16 -19.75
N GLN A 29 19.27 15.81 -20.52
CA GLN A 29 17.88 15.92 -20.09
C GLN A 29 17.57 14.87 -19.01
N PRO A 30 16.63 15.14 -18.07
CA PRO A 30 16.21 14.16 -17.09
C PRO A 30 15.77 12.84 -17.74
N ASN A 31 16.09 11.72 -17.11
CA ASN A 31 15.52 10.43 -17.45
C ASN A 31 14.22 10.24 -16.68
N GLU A 32 13.09 10.36 -17.37
CA GLU A 32 11.75 10.19 -16.79
C GLU A 32 11.28 8.73 -16.86
N ASP A 33 12.07 7.84 -17.49
CA ASP A 33 11.76 6.43 -17.61
C ASP A 33 12.26 5.62 -16.41
N TYR A 34 11.64 4.48 -16.19
CA TYR A 34 12.01 3.53 -15.12
C TYR A 34 13.12 2.56 -15.53
N ASP A 35 13.71 2.78 -16.71
CA ASP A 35 14.86 2.05 -17.23
C ASP A 35 16.06 2.99 -17.37
N GLN A 36 17.25 2.46 -17.10
CA GLN A 36 18.49 3.19 -17.41
C GLN A 36 18.64 3.34 -18.92
N ARG A 37 19.29 4.43 -19.34
CA ARG A 37 19.62 4.65 -20.76
C ARG A 37 21.11 4.93 -20.94
N SER A 38 21.64 4.59 -22.09
CA SER A 38 23.01 4.88 -22.46
C SER A 38 23.16 5.32 -23.90
N ALA A 39 24.16 6.14 -24.15
CA ALA A 39 24.52 6.62 -25.46
C ALA A 39 26.04 6.68 -25.60
N GLU A 40 26.52 6.56 -26.85
CA GLU A 40 27.95 6.62 -27.17
C GLU A 40 28.25 7.95 -27.85
N ILE A 41 29.26 8.68 -27.33
CA ILE A 41 29.80 9.87 -27.97
C ILE A 41 31.15 9.48 -28.59
N LYS A 42 31.25 9.56 -29.92
CA LYS A 42 32.46 9.19 -30.64
C LYS A 42 33.24 10.42 -31.07
N PHE A 43 34.51 10.47 -30.71
CA PHE A 43 35.47 11.49 -31.13
C PHE A 43 36.39 10.88 -32.20
N THR A 44 36.37 11.45 -33.40
CA THR A 44 37.14 10.91 -34.52
C THR A 44 38.08 11.98 -35.10
N ASN A 45 39.35 11.61 -35.32
CA ASN A 45 40.27 12.38 -36.10
C ASN A 45 40.05 12.11 -37.61
N ASN A 46 39.64 13.13 -38.34
CA ASN A 46 39.24 12.98 -39.74
C ASN A 46 40.41 12.68 -40.69
N GLU A 47 41.66 12.94 -40.26
CA GLU A 47 42.85 12.72 -41.10
C GLU A 47 43.40 11.32 -40.91
N SER A 48 43.52 10.87 -39.65
CA SER A 48 44.14 9.57 -39.31
C SER A 48 43.11 8.44 -39.15
N GLY A 49 41.83 8.75 -38.97
CA GLY A 49 40.76 7.79 -38.70
C GLY A 49 40.78 7.26 -37.23
N LEU A 50 41.70 7.76 -36.39
CA LEU A 50 41.74 7.41 -34.99
C LEU A 50 40.45 7.89 -34.30
N SER A 51 39.87 7.02 -33.50
CA SER A 51 38.65 7.36 -32.77
C SER A 51 38.64 6.80 -31.34
N GLU A 52 38.00 7.55 -30.43
CA GLU A 52 37.74 7.15 -29.07
C GLU A 52 36.26 7.33 -28.78
N VAL A 53 35.71 6.51 -27.87
CA VAL A 53 34.32 6.49 -27.53
C VAL A 53 34.17 6.76 -26.04
N VAL A 54 33.24 7.63 -25.68
CA VAL A 54 32.78 7.86 -24.32
C VAL A 54 31.36 7.32 -24.22
N ILE A 55 31.14 6.38 -23.32
CA ILE A 55 29.80 5.87 -23.00
C ILE A 55 29.21 6.74 -21.89
N VAL A 56 28.07 7.35 -22.16
CA VAL A 56 27.28 8.10 -21.19
C VAL A 56 26.11 7.21 -20.75
N THR A 57 26.05 6.89 -19.46
CA THR A 57 24.96 6.12 -18.87
C THR A 57 24.21 7.01 -17.90
N GLN A 58 22.89 7.09 -18.03
CA GLN A 58 22.02 7.77 -17.10
C GLN A 58 21.11 6.75 -16.40
N THR A 59 21.11 6.79 -15.07
CA THR A 59 20.28 5.89 -14.26
C THR A 59 18.81 6.13 -14.52
N GLN A 60 18.00 5.13 -14.22
CA GLN A 60 16.55 5.16 -14.27
C GLN A 60 15.98 6.12 -13.21
N LYS A 61 14.74 6.50 -13.37
CA LYS A 61 13.92 7.11 -12.33
C LYS A 61 13.52 6.05 -11.31
N ASP A 62 13.79 6.30 -10.04
CA ASP A 62 13.41 5.38 -8.97
C ASP A 62 11.90 5.31 -8.80
N ALA A 63 11.40 4.11 -8.57
CA ALA A 63 9.98 3.83 -8.40
C ALA A 63 9.72 2.86 -7.26
N LEU A 64 8.67 3.17 -6.50
CA LEU A 64 8.05 2.30 -5.51
C LEU A 64 6.55 2.66 -5.48
N VAL A 65 5.70 1.78 -6.01
CA VAL A 65 4.28 2.05 -6.23
C VAL A 65 3.46 0.86 -5.76
N VAL A 66 2.39 1.11 -5.02
CA VAL A 66 1.40 0.09 -4.65
C VAL A 66 0.19 0.20 -5.58
N ALA A 67 -0.35 -0.94 -6.03
CA ALA A 67 -1.52 -0.95 -6.91
C ALA A 67 -2.80 -0.49 -6.19
N LYS A 68 -2.86 -0.69 -4.87
CA LYS A 68 -4.00 -0.32 -4.02
C LYS A 68 -3.51 0.15 -2.65
N ASP A 69 -4.05 1.26 -2.16
CA ASP A 69 -3.62 1.93 -0.92
C ASP A 69 -4.46 1.58 0.31
N SER A 70 -5.55 0.81 0.13
CA SER A 70 -6.43 0.45 1.24
C SER A 70 -7.14 -0.88 1.03
N TYR A 71 -7.33 -1.63 2.12
CA TYR A 71 -8.05 -2.91 2.17
C TYR A 71 -9.04 -2.89 3.32
N THR A 72 -10.21 -3.50 3.09
CA THR A 72 -11.21 -3.72 4.15
C THR A 72 -11.39 -5.22 4.31
N VAL A 73 -11.28 -5.72 5.53
CA VAL A 73 -11.36 -7.13 5.91
C VAL A 73 -12.46 -7.32 6.94
N ASP A 74 -13.16 -8.42 6.87
CA ASP A 74 -14.19 -8.77 7.85
C ASP A 74 -13.59 -9.20 9.20
N SER A 75 -14.42 -9.35 10.22
CA SER A 75 -14.00 -9.67 11.59
C SER A 75 -13.25 -11.00 11.70
N GLU A 76 -13.58 -11.97 10.85
CA GLU A 76 -12.97 -13.30 10.85
C GLU A 76 -11.48 -13.29 10.45
N GLY A 77 -11.03 -12.19 9.87
CA GLY A 77 -9.70 -12.09 9.27
C GLY A 77 -9.69 -12.63 7.85
N ASP A 78 -8.58 -12.42 7.16
CA ASP A 78 -8.36 -12.91 5.78
C ASP A 78 -6.88 -12.77 5.41
N GLN A 79 -6.55 -13.15 4.18
CA GLN A 79 -5.30 -12.77 3.52
C GLN A 79 -5.55 -11.62 2.56
N ILE A 80 -4.65 -10.64 2.58
CA ILE A 80 -4.61 -9.58 1.58
C ILE A 80 -3.34 -9.71 0.74
N GLU A 81 -3.49 -9.47 -0.56
CA GLU A 81 -2.39 -9.44 -1.51
C GLU A 81 -2.13 -7.99 -1.92
N ILE A 82 -0.90 -7.53 -1.70
CA ILE A 82 -0.46 -6.19 -2.08
C ILE A 82 0.52 -6.32 -3.24
N GLU A 83 0.12 -5.81 -4.39
CA GLU A 83 0.94 -5.74 -5.58
C GLU A 83 1.79 -4.47 -5.53
N ILE A 84 3.13 -4.64 -5.66
CA ILE A 84 4.12 -3.57 -5.59
C ILE A 84 4.97 -3.59 -6.85
N GLY A 85 4.92 -2.48 -7.61
CA GLY A 85 5.86 -2.17 -8.68
C GLY A 85 7.05 -1.40 -8.11
N HIS A 86 8.27 -1.91 -8.32
CA HIS A 86 9.47 -1.22 -7.84
C HIS A 86 10.70 -1.56 -8.67
N ASN A 87 11.67 -0.67 -8.69
CA ASN A 87 13.01 -0.86 -9.23
C ASN A 87 14.11 -0.51 -8.21
N VAL A 88 13.72 -0.30 -6.96
CA VAL A 88 14.61 -0.05 -5.81
C VAL A 88 14.32 -1.05 -4.68
N ASP A 89 15.31 -1.29 -3.84
CA ASP A 89 15.13 -2.06 -2.60
C ASP A 89 14.33 -1.27 -1.58
N PHE A 90 13.48 -1.95 -0.81
CA PHE A 90 12.63 -1.32 0.20
C PHE A 90 12.50 -2.14 1.49
N ASP A 91 12.14 -1.46 2.57
CA ASP A 91 11.79 -2.03 3.86
C ASP A 91 10.27 -1.97 4.07
N ILE A 92 9.76 -2.85 4.94
CA ILE A 92 8.34 -2.97 5.29
C ILE A 92 8.18 -2.76 6.78
N GLU A 93 7.36 -1.78 7.16
CA GLU A 93 6.94 -1.54 8.54
C GLU A 93 5.45 -1.83 8.70
N ILE A 94 5.08 -2.59 9.73
CA ILE A 94 3.70 -2.95 10.03
C ILE A 94 3.36 -2.36 11.40
N SER A 95 2.30 -1.56 11.46
CA SER A 95 1.92 -0.82 12.68
C SER A 95 1.17 -1.65 13.72
N ALA A 96 0.68 -2.85 13.35
CA ALA A 96 -0.21 -3.64 14.18
C ALA A 96 0.19 -5.13 14.20
N ASP A 97 0.11 -5.76 15.36
CA ASP A 97 0.50 -7.17 15.60
C ASP A 97 -0.45 -8.20 14.98
N TRP A 98 -1.67 -7.78 14.65
CA TRP A 98 -2.67 -8.60 13.97
C TRP A 98 -2.51 -8.64 12.44
N ILE A 99 -1.56 -7.89 11.86
CA ILE A 99 -1.13 -7.95 10.47
C ILE A 99 0.23 -8.63 10.41
N LYS A 100 0.35 -9.71 9.66
CA LYS A 100 1.62 -10.43 9.51
C LYS A 100 1.93 -10.68 8.06
N LYS A 101 3.19 -10.43 7.66
CA LYS A 101 3.66 -10.81 6.34
C LYS A 101 3.72 -12.34 6.25
N ALA A 102 3.00 -12.92 5.29
CA ALA A 102 3.12 -14.33 4.93
C ALA A 102 4.42 -14.59 4.17
N GLN A 103 4.87 -15.85 4.08
CA GLN A 103 6.07 -16.19 3.31
C GLN A 103 5.80 -16.05 1.81
N ASN A 104 6.71 -15.38 1.08
CA ASN A 104 6.57 -15.02 -0.33
C ASN A 104 6.51 -16.21 -1.28
N THR A 105 5.63 -16.10 -2.28
CA THR A 105 5.82 -16.72 -3.60
C THR A 105 6.35 -15.66 -4.56
N ARG A 106 7.56 -15.88 -5.13
CA ARG A 106 8.19 -14.95 -6.08
C ARG A 106 7.57 -15.08 -7.47
N ALA A 107 7.17 -13.94 -8.05
CA ALA A 107 6.97 -13.80 -9.49
C ALA A 107 7.76 -12.60 -10.02
N PHE A 108 8.17 -12.65 -11.29
CA PHE A 108 9.07 -11.71 -11.95
C PHE A 108 8.42 -10.34 -12.21
N VAL A 109 9.08 -9.23 -11.86
CA VAL A 109 8.81 -7.81 -12.21
C VAL A 109 7.79 -7.07 -11.34
N THR A 110 6.79 -7.72 -10.79
CA THR A 110 5.89 -7.15 -9.79
C THR A 110 5.89 -8.09 -8.60
N ASP A 111 6.28 -7.60 -7.43
CA ASP A 111 6.22 -8.39 -6.20
C ASP A 111 4.79 -8.39 -5.68
N VAL A 112 4.21 -9.58 -5.52
CA VAL A 112 2.97 -9.76 -4.78
C VAL A 112 3.33 -10.17 -3.35
N LEU A 113 3.03 -9.29 -2.39
CA LEU A 113 3.26 -9.54 -0.98
C LEU A 113 1.96 -9.93 -0.30
N VAL A 114 1.97 -11.07 0.37
CA VAL A 114 0.81 -11.61 1.09
C VAL A 114 0.92 -11.26 2.57
N PHE A 115 -0.17 -10.78 3.15
CA PHE A 115 -0.28 -10.49 4.57
C PHE A 115 -1.49 -11.21 5.16
N ASP A 116 -1.25 -11.92 6.26
CA ASP A 116 -2.28 -12.56 7.07
C ASP A 116 -2.86 -11.54 8.05
N ILE A 117 -4.17 -11.37 8.01
CA ILE A 117 -4.95 -10.51 8.90
C ILE A 117 -5.67 -11.39 9.91
N ALA A 118 -5.24 -11.35 11.16
CA ALA A 118 -5.85 -12.12 12.23
C ALA A 118 -7.28 -11.66 12.52
N ALA A 119 -8.14 -12.57 13.04
CA ALA A 119 -9.50 -12.23 13.45
C ALA A 119 -9.55 -11.07 14.45
N ASN A 120 -10.59 -10.23 14.35
CA ASN A 120 -10.88 -9.17 15.31
C ASN A 120 -12.00 -9.62 16.27
N PRO A 121 -11.64 -10.12 17.46
CA PRO A 121 -12.65 -10.59 18.43
C PRO A 121 -13.27 -9.46 19.25
N THR A 122 -13.00 -8.22 18.91
CA THR A 122 -13.49 -7.05 19.66
C THR A 122 -14.74 -6.45 19.02
N PRO A 123 -15.60 -5.76 19.82
CA PRO A 123 -16.78 -5.08 19.31
C PRO A 123 -16.45 -3.76 18.59
N ASP A 124 -15.20 -3.45 18.37
CA ASP A 124 -14.74 -2.21 17.72
C ASP A 124 -14.03 -2.49 16.40
N ASN A 125 -14.26 -1.62 15.41
CA ASN A 125 -13.46 -1.60 14.20
C ASN A 125 -12.02 -1.25 14.54
N ARG A 126 -11.07 -1.78 13.79
CA ARG A 126 -9.66 -1.44 13.96
C ARG A 126 -8.98 -1.09 12.65
N GLU A 127 -7.94 -0.28 12.74
CA GLU A 127 -7.12 0.15 11.60
C GLU A 127 -5.65 -0.19 11.87
N GLY A 128 -4.96 -0.62 10.82
CA GLY A 128 -3.51 -0.80 10.79
C GLY A 128 -2.93 -0.27 9.51
N THR A 129 -1.63 -0.06 9.48
CA THR A 129 -0.91 0.41 8.30
C THR A 129 0.27 -0.50 7.99
N ILE A 130 0.51 -0.69 6.68
CA ILE A 130 1.72 -1.31 6.13
C ILE A 130 2.43 -0.22 5.34
N VAL A 131 3.68 0.05 5.70
CA VAL A 131 4.47 1.11 5.10
C VAL A 131 5.66 0.50 4.38
N PHE A 132 5.84 0.87 3.12
CA PHE A 132 6.96 0.50 2.27
C PHE A 132 7.84 1.72 2.09
N THR A 133 9.13 1.60 2.42
CA THR A 133 10.10 2.72 2.33
C THR A 133 11.33 2.25 1.58
N SER A 134 11.74 2.97 0.52
CA SER A 134 13.00 2.68 -0.18
C SER A 134 14.19 2.76 0.78
N LYS A 135 15.26 2.01 0.50
CA LYS A 135 16.45 1.94 1.39
C LYS A 135 17.12 3.29 1.64
N ASP A 136 17.02 4.20 0.70
CA ASP A 136 17.50 5.59 0.82
C ASP A 136 16.51 6.53 1.54
N GLY A 137 15.29 6.06 1.81
CA GLY A 137 14.22 6.81 2.44
C GLY A 137 13.51 7.83 1.54
N ALA A 138 13.85 7.91 0.26
CA ALA A 138 13.32 8.91 -0.67
C ALA A 138 11.88 8.62 -1.10
N LEU A 139 11.52 7.34 -1.23
CA LEU A 139 10.19 6.90 -1.65
C LEU A 139 9.48 6.19 -0.50
N LYS A 140 8.21 6.53 -0.31
CA LYS A 140 7.37 5.94 0.73
C LYS A 140 5.96 5.71 0.22
N GLN A 141 5.44 4.50 0.45
CA GLN A 141 4.07 4.12 0.18
C GLN A 141 3.41 3.60 1.45
N THR A 142 2.15 3.92 1.66
CA THR A 142 1.39 3.48 2.84
C THR A 142 0.11 2.80 2.38
N VAL A 143 -0.11 1.59 2.86
CA VAL A 143 -1.35 0.83 2.67
C VAL A 143 -2.08 0.78 4.01
N LYS A 144 -3.36 1.14 4.01
CA LYS A 144 -4.24 1.08 5.16
C LYS A 144 -5.04 -0.22 5.16
N VAL A 145 -5.13 -0.84 6.31
CA VAL A 145 -5.95 -2.04 6.52
C VAL A 145 -7.03 -1.71 7.55
N TYR A 146 -8.28 -1.71 7.10
CA TYR A 146 -9.45 -1.54 7.94
C TYR A 146 -10.06 -2.91 8.22
N GLN A 147 -10.28 -3.24 9.49
CA GLN A 147 -10.96 -4.47 9.85
C GLN A 147 -12.23 -4.19 10.63
N LYS A 148 -13.31 -4.83 10.20
CA LYS A 148 -14.60 -4.72 10.84
C LYS A 148 -14.59 -5.35 12.22
N GLN A 149 -15.48 -4.86 13.06
CA GLN A 149 -15.78 -5.39 14.39
C GLN A 149 -16.50 -6.74 14.32
N GLU A 150 -16.40 -7.54 15.37
CA GLU A 150 -17.25 -8.70 15.56
C GLU A 150 -18.67 -8.26 15.93
N GLY A 151 -19.68 -8.89 15.30
CA GLY A 151 -21.08 -8.64 15.64
C GLY A 151 -21.41 -9.17 17.05
N THR A 152 -21.96 -8.29 17.89
CA THR A 152 -22.20 -8.60 19.30
C THR A 152 -23.60 -8.17 19.72
N ILE A 153 -24.29 -9.06 20.46
CA ILE A 153 -25.52 -8.75 21.20
C ILE A 153 -25.30 -9.25 22.63
N ILE A 154 -25.38 -8.34 23.57
CA ILE A 154 -25.22 -8.60 25.00
C ILE A 154 -26.52 -8.23 25.70
N VAL A 155 -27.04 -9.13 26.50
CA VAL A 155 -28.21 -8.90 27.35
C VAL A 155 -27.80 -8.72 28.81
N SER A 156 -28.44 -7.83 29.53
CA SER A 156 -28.17 -7.53 30.94
C SER A 156 -28.40 -8.74 31.85
N THR A 157 -29.31 -9.63 31.47
CA THR A 157 -29.61 -10.88 32.17
C THR A 157 -30.07 -11.96 31.20
N LYS A 158 -29.72 -13.21 31.48
CA LYS A 158 -30.11 -14.38 30.66
C LYS A 158 -31.33 -15.11 31.26
N GLU A 159 -31.68 -14.82 32.52
CA GLU A 159 -32.80 -15.44 33.21
C GLU A 159 -33.50 -14.41 34.10
N ILE A 160 -34.79 -14.41 34.08
CA ILE A 160 -35.65 -13.59 34.95
C ILE A 160 -36.67 -14.50 35.60
N VAL A 161 -36.66 -14.52 36.92
CA VAL A 161 -37.62 -15.25 37.73
C VAL A 161 -38.58 -14.22 38.35
N LEU A 162 -39.86 -14.40 38.16
CA LEU A 162 -40.89 -13.52 38.65
C LEU A 162 -41.77 -14.27 39.67
N GLU A 163 -42.26 -13.54 40.65
CA GLU A 163 -43.29 -14.05 41.58
C GLU A 163 -44.63 -14.24 40.84
N PRO A 164 -45.61 -14.98 41.40
CA PRO A 164 -46.88 -15.27 40.74
C PRO A 164 -47.73 -14.06 40.38
N GLU A 165 -47.48 -12.93 41.03
CA GLU A 165 -48.19 -11.67 40.76
C GLU A 165 -47.72 -11.06 39.43
N SER A 166 -48.65 -10.35 38.80
CA SER A 166 -48.31 -9.62 37.57
C SER A 166 -47.30 -8.50 37.84
N GLY A 167 -46.38 -8.29 36.91
CA GLY A 167 -45.34 -7.27 37.04
C GLY A 167 -44.76 -6.86 35.68
N THR A 168 -43.81 -5.95 35.73
CA THR A 168 -43.01 -5.54 34.57
C THR A 168 -41.52 -5.81 34.86
N PHE A 169 -40.79 -6.17 33.84
CA PHE A 169 -39.34 -6.29 33.91
C PHE A 169 -38.71 -5.61 32.71
N THR A 170 -37.45 -5.27 32.83
CA THR A 170 -36.66 -4.64 31.77
C THR A 170 -35.45 -5.48 31.49
N VAL A 171 -35.15 -5.65 30.21
CA VAL A 171 -33.88 -6.22 29.72
C VAL A 171 -33.17 -5.13 28.96
N GLU A 172 -31.95 -4.82 29.37
CA GLU A 172 -31.06 -3.94 28.62
C GLU A 172 -30.29 -4.76 27.62
N ILE A 173 -30.22 -4.27 26.37
CA ILE A 173 -29.55 -4.90 25.26
C ILE A 173 -28.49 -3.94 24.72
N GLN A 174 -27.26 -4.39 24.68
CA GLN A 174 -26.15 -3.70 24.03
C GLN A 174 -25.82 -4.47 22.76
N ALA A 175 -25.90 -3.82 21.61
CA ALA A 175 -25.60 -4.44 20.32
C ALA A 175 -24.89 -3.44 19.40
N ASN A 176 -23.96 -3.96 18.58
CA ASN A 176 -23.33 -3.23 17.48
C ASN A 176 -23.80 -3.70 16.11
N VAL A 177 -24.83 -4.52 16.08
CA VAL A 177 -25.53 -5.04 14.91
C VAL A 177 -27.02 -4.81 15.01
N GLU A 178 -27.71 -4.78 13.87
CA GLU A 178 -29.17 -4.80 13.87
C GLU A 178 -29.68 -6.12 14.45
N PHE A 179 -30.70 -6.07 15.28
CA PHE A 179 -31.32 -7.25 15.85
C PHE A 179 -32.84 -7.09 15.92
N SER A 180 -33.53 -8.21 16.07
CA SER A 180 -34.98 -8.26 16.27
C SER A 180 -35.30 -9.10 17.51
N ALA A 181 -36.23 -8.61 18.30
CA ALA A 181 -36.78 -9.37 19.44
C ALA A 181 -37.96 -10.24 18.96
N TYR A 182 -37.90 -11.53 19.25
CA TYR A 182 -39.01 -12.45 18.97
C TYR A 182 -39.66 -12.88 20.28
N LEU A 183 -40.91 -12.50 20.45
CA LEU A 183 -41.70 -12.90 21.61
C LEU A 183 -42.28 -14.31 21.40
N PRO A 184 -42.38 -15.14 22.46
CA PRO A 184 -43.03 -16.43 22.37
C PRO A 184 -44.56 -16.22 22.15
N LEU A 185 -45.20 -17.19 21.49
CA LEU A 185 -46.65 -17.17 21.23
C LEU A 185 -47.43 -17.55 22.53
N VAL A 186 -47.28 -16.71 23.53
CA VAL A 186 -48.00 -16.85 24.84
C VAL A 186 -48.76 -15.57 25.14
N ASN A 187 -49.82 -15.68 25.90
CA ASN A 187 -50.71 -14.52 26.18
C ASN A 187 -50.37 -13.74 27.47
N TRP A 188 -49.34 -14.19 28.20
CA TRP A 188 -48.96 -13.61 29.50
C TRP A 188 -47.67 -12.78 29.46
N ILE A 189 -46.97 -12.73 28.31
CA ILE A 189 -45.84 -11.83 28.04
C ILE A 189 -46.19 -10.94 26.85
N ARG A 190 -45.97 -9.63 26.99
CA ARG A 190 -46.06 -8.67 25.88
C ARG A 190 -45.02 -7.61 26.03
N GLU A 191 -44.55 -7.11 24.92
CA GLU A 191 -43.71 -5.92 24.87
C GLU A 191 -44.53 -4.68 25.22
N ILE A 192 -43.95 -3.80 26.02
CA ILE A 192 -44.51 -2.48 26.30
C ILE A 192 -43.61 -1.48 25.56
N GLU A 193 -44.15 -0.78 24.57
CA GLU A 193 -43.38 0.24 23.84
C GLU A 193 -42.85 1.28 24.84
N PRO A 194 -41.57 1.70 24.70
CA PRO A 194 -41.02 2.75 25.52
C PRO A 194 -41.81 4.05 25.27
N THR A 195 -42.40 4.60 26.29
CA THR A 195 -42.97 5.93 26.24
C THR A 195 -41.87 6.92 25.93
N ARG A 196 -41.86 7.48 24.72
CA ARG A 196 -40.99 8.61 24.40
C ARG A 196 -41.39 9.78 25.29
N GLY A 197 -40.49 10.10 26.25
CA GLY A 197 -40.52 11.33 27.02
C GLY A 197 -39.95 12.49 26.21
#